data_e817c6c34dc32021730d42e04a9e7147
#
_entry.id   e817c6c34dc32021730d42e04a9e7147
#
_cell.length_a   1.000
_cell.length_b   1.000
_cell.length_c   1.000
_cell.angle_alpha   90.00
_cell.angle_beta   90.00
_cell.angle_gamma   90.00
#
_symmetry.space_group_name_H-M   'P 1'
#
loop_
_entity.id
_entity.type
_entity.pdbx_description
1 polymer ?
#
loop_
_entity_poly.entity_id
_entity_poly.type
_entity_poly.pdbx_seq_one_letter_code
_entity_poly.pdbx_strand_id
1 'polypeptide(L)'
;EQTIESIATAGYTSILCIVTSPFYSMIGTGAYERKLHSILRAYPDISCEIIKSWWNRPQFFEYWRSQLMAANPLQADTACIFSAHSVPTSTVGSYEDEVMSASNQIAKMVGLNHWYQAWQSAAPYGEWLGPTIESVIEQALIDGAKRIVCIPLGFVSDHVEILYDNDIICRNI
;
A
#
# COMPACT_ATOMS: atom_id res chain seq x y z
N GLU A 1 7.98 18.00 -13.38
CA GLU A 1 8.08 19.33 -13.96
C GLU A 1 8.01 19.26 -15.48
N GLN A 2 8.93 18.58 -16.16
CA GLN A 2 8.93 18.41 -17.62
C GLN A 2 7.59 17.91 -18.20
N THR A 3 6.92 16.96 -17.51
CA THR A 3 5.62 16.44 -17.94
C THR A 3 4.55 17.54 -17.96
N ILE A 4 4.48 18.39 -16.95
CA ILE A 4 3.50 19.49 -16.90
C ILE A 4 3.81 20.54 -17.97
N GLU A 5 5.08 20.84 -18.20
CA GLU A 5 5.53 21.73 -19.27
C GLU A 5 5.11 21.18 -20.65
N SER A 6 5.30 19.89 -20.90
CA SER A 6 4.87 19.24 -22.16
C SER A 6 3.36 19.28 -22.34
N ILE A 7 2.57 19.08 -21.28
CA ILE A 7 1.11 19.17 -21.28
C ILE A 7 0.65 20.59 -21.62
N ALA A 8 1.27 21.61 -20.98
CA ALA A 8 0.99 23.02 -21.25
C ALA A 8 1.31 23.40 -22.70
N THR A 9 2.50 23.00 -23.19
CA THR A 9 2.94 23.24 -24.56
C THR A 9 2.02 22.58 -25.58
N ALA A 10 1.43 21.41 -25.26
CA ALA A 10 0.46 20.72 -26.10
C ALA A 10 -0.95 21.36 -26.04
N GLY A 11 -1.16 22.41 -25.25
CA GLY A 11 -2.40 23.17 -25.17
C GLY A 11 -3.48 22.55 -24.29
N TYR A 12 -3.16 21.57 -23.45
CA TYR A 12 -4.12 21.01 -22.50
C TYR A 12 -4.34 21.98 -21.32
N THR A 13 -5.61 22.14 -20.95
CA THR A 13 -6.05 23.02 -19.84
C THR A 13 -6.61 22.25 -18.65
N SER A 14 -6.68 20.92 -18.73
CA SER A 14 -7.20 20.05 -17.68
C SER A 14 -6.35 18.80 -17.54
N ILE A 15 -6.02 18.43 -16.29
CA ILE A 15 -5.24 17.24 -15.94
C ILE A 15 -6.00 16.45 -14.89
N LEU A 16 -6.11 15.13 -15.10
CA LEU A 16 -6.46 14.18 -14.06
C LEU A 16 -5.18 13.46 -13.63
N CYS A 17 -4.77 13.66 -12.38
CA CYS A 17 -3.61 13.00 -11.78
C CYS A 17 -4.07 11.86 -10.90
N ILE A 18 -3.55 10.65 -11.13
CA ILE A 18 -3.83 9.47 -10.32
C ILE A 18 -2.53 9.08 -9.61
N VAL A 19 -2.54 9.09 -8.28
CA VAL A 19 -1.41 8.53 -7.51
C VAL A 19 -1.58 7.02 -7.46
N THR A 20 -0.54 6.30 -7.86
CA THR A 20 -0.59 4.84 -7.96
C THR A 20 -0.63 4.11 -6.62
N SER A 21 -0.28 4.77 -5.49
CA SER A 21 -0.54 4.24 -4.16
C SER A 21 -2.05 4.25 -3.88
N PRO A 22 -2.65 3.13 -3.46
CA PRO A 22 -4.09 3.05 -3.19
C PRO A 22 -4.51 3.81 -1.93
N PHE A 23 -3.61 3.99 -0.97
CA PHE A 23 -3.85 4.63 0.32
C PHE A 23 -3.22 6.02 0.38
N TYR A 24 -3.90 6.94 1.07
CA TYR A 24 -3.33 8.27 1.31
C TYR A 24 -2.37 8.25 2.51
N SER A 25 -1.14 8.67 2.29
CA SER A 25 -0.21 9.00 3.38
C SER A 25 0.34 10.41 3.21
N MET A 26 0.52 11.11 4.32
CA MET A 26 1.01 12.51 4.29
C MET A 26 2.40 12.61 3.68
N ILE A 27 3.28 11.65 3.97
CA ILE A 27 4.68 11.64 3.51
C ILE A 27 4.84 11.07 2.10
N GLY A 28 3.95 10.14 1.67
CA GLY A 28 3.93 9.56 0.34
C GLY A 28 3.05 10.37 -0.62
N THR A 29 1.77 10.01 -0.70
CA THR A 29 0.79 10.64 -1.61
C THR A 29 0.71 12.16 -1.44
N GLY A 30 0.71 12.64 -0.19
CA GLY A 30 0.70 14.07 0.12
C GLY A 30 1.94 14.82 -0.35
N ALA A 31 3.11 14.15 -0.43
CA ALA A 31 4.31 14.78 -1.00
C ALA A 31 4.17 15.01 -2.52
N TYR A 32 3.61 14.04 -3.26
CA TYR A 32 3.30 14.21 -4.68
C TYR A 32 2.29 15.32 -4.91
N GLU A 33 1.23 15.38 -4.11
CA GLU A 33 0.22 16.44 -4.16
C GLU A 33 0.84 17.84 -3.97
N ARG A 34 1.62 18.01 -2.90
CA ARG A 34 2.31 19.29 -2.63
C ARG A 34 3.24 19.69 -3.76
N LYS A 35 4.00 18.74 -4.30
CA LYS A 35 4.92 18.99 -5.42
C LYS A 35 4.16 19.39 -6.68
N LEU A 36 3.07 18.69 -7.01
CA LEU A 36 2.25 19.00 -8.16
C LEU A 36 1.63 20.41 -8.06
N HIS A 37 1.02 20.73 -6.92
CA HIS A 37 0.47 22.08 -6.68
C HIS A 37 1.55 23.16 -6.78
N SER A 38 2.76 22.90 -6.30
CA SER A 38 3.88 23.85 -6.43
C SER A 38 4.25 24.13 -7.88
N ILE A 39 4.25 23.09 -8.73
CA ILE A 39 4.56 23.23 -10.15
C ILE A 39 3.43 23.95 -10.89
N LEU A 40 2.18 23.60 -10.60
CA LEU A 40 1.00 24.18 -11.26
C LEU A 40 0.81 25.68 -11.00
N ARG A 41 1.47 26.26 -10.00
CA ARG A 41 1.48 27.74 -9.80
C ARG A 41 2.04 28.51 -11.00
N ALA A 42 2.93 27.88 -11.77
CA ALA A 42 3.48 28.47 -13.00
C ALA A 42 2.54 28.30 -14.21
N TYR A 43 1.44 27.55 -14.08
CA TYR A 43 0.52 27.23 -15.16
C TYR A 43 -0.94 27.50 -14.71
N PRO A 44 -1.33 28.75 -14.49
CA PRO A 44 -2.63 29.10 -13.87
C PRO A 44 -3.84 28.69 -14.72
N ASP A 45 -3.65 28.51 -16.03
CA ASP A 45 -4.70 28.09 -16.96
C ASP A 45 -4.94 26.57 -16.97
N ILE A 46 -4.13 25.80 -16.23
CA ILE A 46 -4.29 24.35 -16.11
C ILE A 46 -5.02 23.99 -14.82
N SER A 47 -6.22 23.47 -14.95
CA SER A 47 -6.93 22.82 -13.85
C SER A 47 -6.40 21.41 -13.59
N CYS A 48 -6.32 21.00 -12.33
CA CYS A 48 -5.85 19.66 -11.99
C CYS A 48 -6.74 19.03 -10.90
N GLU A 49 -7.30 17.88 -11.22
CA GLU A 49 -7.93 16.99 -10.25
C GLU A 49 -6.95 15.89 -9.86
N ILE A 50 -6.87 15.55 -8.56
CA ILE A 50 -5.96 14.52 -8.04
C ILE A 50 -6.77 13.42 -7.35
N ILE A 51 -6.68 12.21 -7.86
CA ILE A 51 -7.17 11.01 -7.16
C ILE A 51 -6.05 10.54 -6.22
N LYS A 52 -6.20 10.85 -4.92
CA LYS A 52 -5.18 10.64 -3.88
C LYS A 52 -5.30 9.28 -3.20
N SER A 53 -6.50 8.71 -3.18
CA SER A 53 -6.80 7.43 -2.51
C SER A 53 -7.93 6.74 -3.27
N TRP A 54 -7.81 5.43 -3.44
CA TRP A 54 -8.77 4.64 -4.21
C TRP A 54 -8.89 3.19 -3.72
N TRP A 55 -8.34 2.87 -2.53
CA TRP A 55 -8.40 1.55 -1.89
C TRP A 55 -9.83 1.03 -1.69
N ASN A 56 -10.81 1.92 -1.55
CA ASN A 56 -12.22 1.59 -1.29
C ASN A 56 -13.03 1.29 -2.56
N ARG A 57 -12.35 1.14 -3.71
CA ARG A 57 -13.02 0.79 -4.97
C ARG A 57 -13.29 -0.71 -5.05
N PRO A 58 -14.49 -1.14 -5.52
CA PRO A 58 -14.83 -2.56 -5.62
C PRO A 58 -13.79 -3.37 -6.40
N GLN A 59 -13.21 -2.78 -7.45
CA GLN A 59 -12.20 -3.43 -8.28
C GLN A 59 -10.89 -3.71 -7.53
N PHE A 60 -10.52 -2.87 -6.57
CA PHE A 60 -9.37 -3.09 -5.71
C PHE A 60 -9.57 -4.32 -4.83
N PHE A 61 -10.72 -4.44 -4.19
CA PHE A 61 -11.07 -5.59 -3.36
C PHE A 61 -11.16 -6.89 -4.19
N GLU A 62 -11.80 -6.83 -5.36
CA GLU A 62 -11.95 -8.01 -6.22
C GLU A 62 -10.60 -8.49 -6.78
N TYR A 63 -9.70 -7.59 -7.13
CA TYR A 63 -8.33 -7.92 -7.52
C TYR A 63 -7.64 -8.73 -6.41
N TRP A 64 -7.58 -8.21 -5.20
CA TRP A 64 -6.91 -8.89 -4.09
C TRP A 64 -7.61 -10.18 -3.69
N ARG A 65 -8.95 -10.21 -3.72
CA ARG A 65 -9.70 -11.45 -3.52
C ARG A 65 -9.27 -12.52 -4.53
N SER A 66 -9.18 -12.17 -5.80
CA SER A 66 -8.81 -13.12 -6.85
C SER A 66 -7.37 -13.64 -6.69
N GLN A 67 -6.41 -12.76 -6.36
CA GLN A 67 -5.03 -13.14 -6.10
C GLN A 67 -4.90 -14.08 -4.89
N LEU A 68 -5.58 -13.75 -3.81
CA LEU A 68 -5.61 -14.58 -2.60
C LEU A 68 -6.20 -15.96 -2.88
N MET A 69 -7.34 -16.04 -3.56
CA MET A 69 -7.97 -17.31 -3.90
C MET A 69 -7.06 -18.18 -4.78
N ALA A 70 -6.33 -17.58 -5.71
CA ALA A 70 -5.33 -18.29 -6.52
C ALA A 70 -4.16 -18.82 -5.67
N ALA A 71 -3.81 -18.14 -4.58
CA ALA A 71 -2.80 -18.58 -3.62
C ALA A 71 -3.31 -19.64 -2.62
N ASN A 72 -4.57 -20.08 -2.73
CA ASN A 72 -5.17 -21.06 -1.81
C ASN A 72 -4.99 -20.71 -0.31
N PRO A 73 -5.52 -19.57 0.17
CA PRO A 73 -5.25 -19.02 1.49
C PRO A 73 -5.92 -19.79 2.63
N LEU A 74 -6.93 -20.61 2.31
CA LEU A 74 -7.70 -21.40 3.29
C LEU A 74 -7.10 -22.79 3.52
N GLN A 75 -5.95 -23.10 2.93
CA GLN A 75 -5.24 -24.35 3.20
C GLN A 75 -4.83 -24.41 4.68
N ALA A 76 -4.93 -25.60 5.27
CA ALA A 76 -4.51 -25.80 6.66
C ALA A 76 -3.06 -25.32 6.90
N ASP A 77 -2.79 -24.84 8.10
CA ASP A 77 -1.49 -24.33 8.54
C ASP A 77 -0.96 -23.13 7.70
N THR A 78 -1.86 -22.39 7.01
CA THR A 78 -1.51 -21.18 6.28
C THR A 78 -1.82 -19.93 7.09
N ALA A 79 -0.83 -19.06 7.26
CA ALA A 79 -1.01 -17.70 7.77
C ALA A 79 -1.03 -16.69 6.62
N CYS A 80 -2.05 -15.84 6.60
CA CYS A 80 -2.17 -14.72 5.67
C CYS A 80 -1.74 -13.43 6.38
N ILE A 81 -0.79 -12.70 5.80
CA ILE A 81 -0.24 -11.47 6.36
C ILE A 81 -0.48 -10.34 5.36
N PHE A 82 -1.37 -9.41 5.69
CA PHE A 82 -1.52 -8.17 4.94
C PHE A 82 -0.44 -7.18 5.34
N SER A 83 0.17 -6.53 4.38
CA SER A 83 1.22 -5.55 4.66
C SER A 83 1.11 -4.29 3.82
N ALA A 84 1.66 -3.22 4.35
CA ALA A 84 1.82 -1.93 3.67
C ALA A 84 3.10 -1.26 4.16
N HIS A 85 3.56 -0.23 3.46
CA HIS A 85 4.74 0.52 3.89
C HIS A 85 4.48 1.20 5.23
N SER A 86 5.39 1.05 6.19
CA SER A 86 5.30 1.77 7.46
C SER A 86 5.47 3.27 7.25
N VAL A 87 4.88 4.05 8.13
CA VAL A 87 5.02 5.51 8.17
C VAL A 87 5.31 5.95 9.60
N PRO A 88 5.98 7.10 9.83
CA PRO A 88 6.15 7.64 11.17
C PRO A 88 4.80 7.86 11.85
N THR A 89 4.67 7.44 13.11
CA THR A 89 3.43 7.55 13.88
C THR A 89 2.88 8.99 13.95
N SER A 90 3.77 9.97 13.93
CA SER A 90 3.40 11.40 13.90
C SER A 90 2.73 11.86 12.60
N THR A 91 2.78 11.07 11.53
CA THR A 91 2.25 11.41 10.20
C THR A 91 1.19 10.44 9.70
N VAL A 92 0.74 9.53 10.55
CA VAL A 92 -0.15 8.41 10.19
C VAL A 92 -1.50 8.87 9.64
N GLY A 93 -2.13 9.89 10.24
CA GLY A 93 -3.45 10.35 9.82
C GLY A 93 -4.47 9.23 9.77
N SER A 94 -5.20 9.10 8.64
CA SER A 94 -6.15 7.99 8.39
C SER A 94 -5.51 6.75 7.74
N TYR A 95 -4.21 6.78 7.46
CA TYR A 95 -3.53 5.75 6.66
C TYR A 95 -3.67 4.35 7.27
N GLU A 96 -3.42 4.21 8.57
CA GLU A 96 -3.52 2.93 9.27
C GLU A 96 -4.95 2.39 9.22
N ASP A 97 -5.95 3.24 9.54
CA ASP A 97 -7.36 2.88 9.52
C ASP A 97 -7.82 2.44 8.12
N GLU A 98 -7.36 3.12 7.07
CA GLU A 98 -7.66 2.78 5.68
C GLU A 98 -7.09 1.41 5.30
N VAL A 99 -5.81 1.14 5.64
CA VAL A 99 -5.15 -0.15 5.38
C VAL A 99 -5.84 -1.27 6.16
N MET A 100 -6.11 -1.07 7.45
CA MET A 100 -6.81 -2.04 8.29
C MET A 100 -8.23 -2.33 7.78
N SER A 101 -8.96 -1.29 7.35
CA SER A 101 -10.31 -1.45 6.78
C SER A 101 -10.29 -2.26 5.49
N ALA A 102 -9.30 -2.02 4.61
CA ALA A 102 -9.14 -2.78 3.38
C ALA A 102 -8.77 -4.24 3.66
N SER A 103 -7.83 -4.50 4.56
CA SER A 103 -7.43 -5.85 5.00
C SER A 103 -8.63 -6.63 5.54
N ASN A 104 -9.40 -6.02 6.45
CA ASN A 104 -10.62 -6.61 7.01
C ASN A 104 -11.65 -6.95 5.93
N GLN A 105 -11.88 -6.04 4.99
CA GLN A 105 -12.86 -6.26 3.91
C GLN A 105 -12.43 -7.42 3.01
N ILE A 106 -11.16 -7.48 2.62
CA ILE A 106 -10.64 -8.57 1.78
C ILE A 106 -10.66 -9.89 2.53
N ALA A 107 -10.21 -9.92 3.79
CA ALA A 107 -10.25 -11.10 4.63
C ALA A 107 -11.66 -11.66 4.74
N LYS A 108 -12.67 -10.81 4.95
CA LYS A 108 -14.09 -11.18 4.98
C LYS A 108 -14.56 -11.73 3.64
N MET A 109 -14.20 -11.12 2.52
CA MET A 109 -14.60 -11.59 1.18
C MET A 109 -14.01 -12.95 0.83
N VAL A 110 -12.83 -13.28 1.35
CA VAL A 110 -12.14 -14.57 1.16
C VAL A 110 -12.60 -15.62 2.18
N GLY A 111 -13.13 -15.19 3.32
CA GLY A 111 -13.52 -16.08 4.43
C GLY A 111 -12.35 -16.43 5.35
N LEU A 112 -11.34 -15.55 5.47
CA LEU A 112 -10.25 -15.72 6.44
C LEU A 112 -10.78 -15.46 7.85
N ASN A 113 -10.70 -16.46 8.74
CA ASN A 113 -11.07 -16.32 10.15
C ASN A 113 -9.91 -15.79 11.01
N HIS A 114 -8.68 -15.98 10.55
CA HIS A 114 -7.45 -15.53 11.20
C HIS A 114 -6.46 -15.01 10.15
N TRP A 115 -5.91 -13.85 10.39
CA TRP A 115 -4.94 -13.18 9.53
C TRP A 115 -4.16 -12.14 10.35
N TYR A 116 -3.04 -11.68 9.83
CA TYR A 116 -2.18 -10.72 10.49
C TYR A 116 -2.08 -9.44 9.69
N GLN A 117 -1.89 -8.31 10.38
CA GLN A 117 -1.46 -7.04 9.80
C GLN A 117 0.00 -6.80 10.13
N ALA A 118 0.76 -6.34 9.14
CA ALA A 118 2.16 -6.03 9.29
C ALA A 118 2.55 -4.75 8.53
N TRP A 119 3.70 -4.18 8.90
CA TRP A 119 4.23 -3.01 8.25
C TRP A 119 5.66 -3.27 7.77
N GLN A 120 6.00 -2.73 6.58
CA GLN A 120 7.28 -2.97 5.91
C GLN A 120 8.11 -1.70 5.85
N SER A 121 9.43 -1.84 5.67
CA SER A 121 10.36 -0.76 5.32
C SER A 121 10.38 0.40 6.32
N ALA A 122 10.15 0.14 7.61
CA ALA A 122 10.33 1.15 8.65
C ALA A 122 11.80 1.59 8.72
N ALA A 123 12.05 2.90 8.89
CA ALA A 123 13.42 3.36 9.12
C ALA A 123 13.94 2.91 10.50
N PRO A 124 15.25 2.71 10.66
CA PRO A 124 15.84 2.23 11.91
C PRO A 124 15.87 3.29 13.02
N TYR A 125 15.27 4.45 12.81
CA TYR A 125 15.20 5.55 13.77
C TYR A 125 13.81 6.18 13.78
N GLY A 126 13.42 6.77 14.91
CA GLY A 126 12.08 7.32 15.12
C GLY A 126 11.04 6.26 15.45
N GLU A 127 9.81 6.70 15.67
CA GLU A 127 8.67 5.82 15.94
C GLU A 127 7.86 5.63 14.64
N TRP A 128 7.73 4.39 14.22
CA TRP A 128 7.06 3.98 13.00
C TRP A 128 5.90 3.02 13.31
N LEU A 129 4.95 2.90 12.39
CA LEU A 129 3.90 1.89 12.52
C LEU A 129 4.49 0.49 12.62
N GLY A 130 3.94 -0.31 13.53
CA GLY A 130 4.26 -1.71 13.75
C GLY A 130 3.01 -2.54 14.03
N PRO A 131 3.15 -3.86 14.12
CA PRO A 131 4.39 -4.65 14.11
C PRO A 131 5.05 -4.74 12.73
N THR A 132 6.36 -5.02 12.71
CA THR A 132 7.09 -5.24 11.45
C THR A 132 6.70 -6.58 10.83
N ILE A 133 6.87 -6.71 9.50
CA ILE A 133 6.51 -7.95 8.81
C ILE A 133 7.34 -9.15 9.31
N GLU A 134 8.61 -8.91 9.65
CA GLU A 134 9.49 -9.94 10.21
C GLU A 134 8.94 -10.48 11.51
N SER A 135 8.60 -9.59 12.46
CA SER A 135 8.06 -10.00 13.76
C SER A 135 6.71 -10.72 13.65
N VAL A 136 5.91 -10.35 12.64
CA VAL A 136 4.62 -11.02 12.39
C VAL A 136 4.81 -12.40 11.78
N ILE A 137 5.80 -12.58 10.90
CA ILE A 137 6.14 -13.90 10.36
C ILE A 137 6.61 -14.82 11.49
N GLU A 138 7.52 -14.35 12.35
CA GLU A 138 7.99 -15.11 13.51
C GLU A 138 6.81 -15.51 14.42
N GLN A 139 5.88 -14.59 14.68
CA GLN A 139 4.69 -14.89 15.46
C GLN A 139 3.80 -15.93 14.78
N ALA A 140 3.57 -15.82 13.48
CA ALA A 140 2.77 -16.78 12.73
C ALA A 140 3.38 -18.19 12.76
N LEU A 141 4.72 -18.31 12.72
CA LEU A 141 5.42 -19.59 12.85
C LEU A 141 5.28 -20.17 14.27
N ILE A 142 5.36 -19.33 15.31
CA ILE A 142 5.11 -19.72 16.71
C ILE A 142 3.66 -20.22 16.88
N ASP A 143 2.69 -19.59 16.21
CA ASP A 143 1.28 -19.97 16.22
C ASP A 143 1.02 -21.26 15.41
N GLY A 144 2.04 -21.84 14.78
CA GLY A 144 1.99 -23.13 14.11
C GLY A 144 1.80 -23.07 12.60
N ALA A 145 1.92 -21.90 11.98
CA ALA A 145 1.88 -21.79 10.52
C ALA A 145 3.07 -22.54 9.91
N LYS A 146 2.81 -23.26 8.80
CA LYS A 146 3.84 -23.93 7.98
C LYS A 146 3.95 -23.29 6.61
N ARG A 147 3.04 -22.39 6.32
CA ARG A 147 2.96 -21.67 5.07
C ARG A 147 2.55 -20.21 5.35
N ILE A 148 3.27 -19.29 4.75
CA ILE A 148 2.98 -17.85 4.83
C ILE A 148 2.53 -17.37 3.46
N VAL A 149 1.46 -16.59 3.43
CA VAL A 149 1.01 -15.84 2.24
C VAL A 149 1.11 -14.36 2.58
N CYS A 150 2.10 -13.68 2.03
CA CYS A 150 2.26 -12.23 2.16
C CYS A 150 1.40 -11.51 1.12
N ILE A 151 0.65 -10.52 1.57
CA ILE A 151 -0.25 -9.71 0.75
C ILE A 151 0.19 -8.24 0.87
N PRO A 152 1.06 -7.75 -0.03
CA PRO A 152 1.59 -6.39 0.02
C PRO A 152 0.56 -5.37 -0.47
N LEU A 153 -0.50 -5.18 0.31
CA LEU A 153 -1.72 -4.44 -0.02
C LEU A 153 -1.46 -2.97 -0.38
N GLY A 154 -0.42 -2.37 0.20
CA GLY A 154 -0.03 -0.98 -0.04
C GLY A 154 0.60 -0.71 -1.42
N PHE A 155 0.81 -1.74 -2.22
CA PHE A 155 1.58 -1.65 -3.45
C PHE A 155 0.79 -2.20 -4.64
N VAL A 156 1.00 -1.62 -5.82
CA VAL A 156 0.25 -1.97 -7.04
C VAL A 156 1.13 -2.57 -8.15
N SER A 157 2.41 -2.68 -7.91
CA SER A 157 3.38 -3.29 -8.83
C SER A 157 4.62 -3.74 -8.06
N ASP A 158 5.32 -4.70 -8.63
CA ASP A 158 6.64 -5.10 -8.14
C ASP A 158 7.63 -3.94 -8.31
N HIS A 159 8.44 -3.73 -7.29
CA HIS A 159 9.56 -2.80 -7.29
C HIS A 159 10.61 -3.26 -6.26
N VAL A 160 11.76 -2.60 -6.25
CA VAL A 160 12.93 -3.02 -5.46
C VAL A 160 12.60 -3.29 -3.98
N GLU A 161 11.83 -2.42 -3.33
CA GLU A 161 11.50 -2.60 -1.91
C GLU A 161 10.64 -3.84 -1.69
N ILE A 162 9.57 -4.03 -2.47
CA ILE A 162 8.70 -5.20 -2.37
C ILE A 162 9.46 -6.50 -2.60
N LEU A 163 10.26 -6.55 -3.67
CA LEU A 163 11.05 -7.74 -4.00
C LEU A 163 12.09 -8.02 -2.93
N TYR A 164 12.75 -6.98 -2.40
CA TYR A 164 13.72 -7.14 -1.33
C TYR A 164 13.06 -7.61 -0.03
N ASP A 165 12.00 -6.93 0.42
CA ASP A 165 11.34 -7.26 1.69
C ASP A 165 10.71 -8.66 1.64
N ASN A 166 9.98 -9.01 0.56
CA ASN A 166 9.26 -10.28 0.50
C ASN A 166 10.15 -11.44 0.03
N ASP A 167 10.95 -11.27 -1.05
CA ASP A 167 11.68 -12.38 -1.67
C ASP A 167 13.04 -12.63 -1.00
N ILE A 168 13.58 -11.65 -0.27
CA ILE A 168 14.87 -11.77 0.40
C ILE A 168 14.69 -11.78 1.91
N ILE A 169 14.14 -10.73 2.52
CA ILE A 169 14.03 -10.64 3.98
C ILE A 169 13.04 -11.68 4.52
N CYS A 170 11.78 -11.62 4.11
CA CYS A 170 10.74 -12.51 4.64
C CYS A 170 11.02 -14.00 4.32
N ARG A 171 11.63 -14.28 3.18
CA ARG A 171 11.93 -15.67 2.78
C ARG A 171 13.08 -16.31 3.57
N ASN A 172 13.92 -15.51 4.22
CA ASN A 172 15.07 -15.99 5.01
C ASN A 172 14.74 -16.17 6.50
N ILE A 173 13.53 -15.86 6.95
CA ILE A 173 12.99 -16.14 8.28
C ILE A 173 12.49 -17.58 8.33
#